data_3a27a2321da4f259718ed1c1054ea00d
#
_entry.id   3a27a2321da4f259718ed1c1054ea00d
#
_cell.length_a   1.000
_cell.length_b   1.000
_cell.length_c   1.000
_cell.angle_alpha   90.00
_cell.angle_beta   90.00
_cell.angle_gamma   90.00
#
_symmetry.space_group_name_H-M   'P 1'
#
loop_
_entity.id
_entity.type
_entity.pdbx_description
1 polymer ?
#
loop_
_entity_poly.entity_id
_entity_poly.type
_entity_poly.pdbx_seq_one_letter_code
_entity_poly.pdbx_strand_id
1 'polypeptide(L)'
;MSKSSLPILLLILLFGIIGCSKAPEKVERPNIVFIMSDDHAYQAISAYDNTLIETPNIDRIAKMGILFTNASVTNSICAPSRATILTGKHSHINGKVDNHFPFDTTNVTFPQILHDAGYQTAMFGKLHFGNNPKGFDQFKILPGQGAYYNPNFITKNEGNITVEGYVTDIITDMTLDWLANERKADQPFMLMYLHKAPHREWLPAERHVDEFTKRTFKEPATLFDDYSGRGRAAKEAEMNLLKDMHWAGDSKIYPGMMDEMGIEGTSGRDQGAFERGVGRMNESQRANWDAAYEKVNEDFKKAYPTMTEEDKMKWRYQRYMQDYLGTIKAVDENVGRVLDYLEANGLMENTIIVYTSDQGFYLGEHGWFDKRFVYNESFKTPLIMAWPGKTETGVKSDAMVQNLDFAQTFLEAAGVEAPSDMQGESLIPLLKGETDKWTRDAVYYHYYEYPSVHMVKRHYAIITKDYKLVHYYFDVDEWELIDRKKDPYELKNVYGDPEYADIQADLHKQLDGLREKYGDNSQISQRYLDEYLDYLQENNSYAGGKNTELLDKIFEGRKLSNEE
;
A
#
# COMPACT_ATOMS: atom_id res chain seq x y z
N MET A 1 0.19 -107.63 -16.83
CA MET A 1 1.29 -106.65 -16.92
C MET A 1 0.69 -105.32 -17.35
N SER A 2 0.36 -104.47 -16.38
CA SER A 2 -0.29 -103.19 -16.60
C SER A 2 0.62 -102.07 -16.14
N LYS A 3 0.98 -101.15 -17.03
CA LYS A 3 1.75 -99.92 -16.71
C LYS A 3 0.76 -98.80 -16.47
N SER A 4 0.65 -98.35 -15.28
CA SER A 4 -0.08 -97.12 -14.93
C SER A 4 0.78 -95.88 -15.15
N SER A 5 0.31 -95.03 -15.99
CA SER A 5 0.91 -93.65 -16.17
C SER A 5 0.16 -92.63 -15.32
N LEU A 6 0.92 -91.90 -14.47
CA LEU A 6 0.44 -90.85 -13.64
C LEU A 6 0.55 -89.54 -14.38
N PRO A 7 -0.44 -88.62 -14.43
CA PRO A 7 -0.29 -87.29 -15.00
C PRO A 7 0.29 -86.32 -13.98
N ILE A 8 1.34 -85.61 -14.38
CA ILE A 8 1.94 -84.50 -13.67
C ILE A 8 1.05 -83.24 -13.79
N LEU A 9 0.50 -82.81 -12.66
CA LEU A 9 -0.32 -81.58 -12.59
C LEU A 9 0.63 -80.38 -12.45
N LEU A 10 0.76 -79.55 -13.47
CA LEU A 10 1.58 -78.35 -13.51
C LEU A 10 0.80 -77.21 -12.83
N LEU A 11 1.17 -76.82 -11.61
CA LEU A 11 0.58 -75.70 -10.88
C LEU A 11 1.24 -74.40 -11.30
N ILE A 12 0.59 -73.61 -12.13
CA ILE A 12 1.05 -72.26 -12.52
C ILE A 12 0.66 -71.30 -11.42
N LEU A 13 1.64 -70.88 -10.58
CA LEU A 13 1.51 -69.78 -9.64
C LEU A 13 1.49 -68.44 -10.42
N LEU A 14 0.32 -67.85 -10.60
CA LEU A 14 0.19 -66.43 -11.00
C LEU A 14 0.59 -65.53 -9.83
N PHE A 15 1.79 -64.99 -9.86
CA PHE A 15 2.18 -63.86 -9.04
C PHE A 15 1.47 -62.61 -9.56
N GLY A 16 0.36 -62.22 -8.92
CA GLY A 16 -0.29 -60.95 -9.13
C GLY A 16 0.64 -59.82 -8.58
N ILE A 17 1.24 -59.06 -9.51
CA ILE A 17 1.92 -57.80 -9.17
C ILE A 17 0.83 -56.83 -8.76
N ILE A 18 0.59 -56.71 -7.45
CA ILE A 18 -0.21 -55.60 -6.90
C ILE A 18 0.68 -54.33 -7.00
N GLY A 19 0.55 -53.64 -8.11
CA GLY A 19 1.08 -52.29 -8.27
C GLY A 19 0.39 -51.38 -7.25
N CYS A 20 1.05 -51.07 -6.16
CA CYS A 20 0.67 -49.98 -5.29
C CYS A 20 0.82 -48.67 -6.11
N SER A 21 -0.24 -48.27 -6.80
CA SER A 21 -0.31 -46.88 -7.26
C SER A 21 -0.39 -46.03 -5.99
N LYS A 22 0.71 -45.29 -5.64
CA LYS A 22 0.61 -44.22 -4.69
C LYS A 22 -0.56 -43.33 -5.14
N ALA A 23 -1.58 -43.21 -4.27
CA ALA A 23 -2.59 -42.17 -4.46
C ALA A 23 -1.85 -40.86 -4.74
N PRO A 24 -2.30 -40.01 -5.70
CA PRO A 24 -1.66 -38.74 -5.92
C PRO A 24 -1.59 -38.04 -4.57
N GLU A 25 -0.39 -37.63 -4.20
CA GLU A 25 -0.13 -36.88 -2.97
C GLU A 25 -1.05 -35.66 -3.04
N LYS A 26 -2.00 -35.58 -2.10
CA LYS A 26 -2.96 -34.47 -2.06
C LYS A 26 -2.11 -33.22 -1.83
N VAL A 27 -1.91 -32.44 -2.87
CA VAL A 27 -1.22 -31.14 -2.75
C VAL A 27 -2.00 -30.36 -1.71
N GLU A 28 -1.40 -30.22 -0.55
CA GLU A 28 -2.00 -29.50 0.56
C GLU A 28 -1.97 -28.02 0.20
N ARG A 29 -3.15 -27.48 -0.13
CA ARG A 29 -3.31 -26.08 -0.52
C ARG A 29 -3.14 -25.20 0.70
N PRO A 30 -2.22 -24.21 0.69
CA PRO A 30 -2.02 -23.36 1.85
C PRO A 30 -3.19 -22.43 2.09
N ASN A 31 -3.42 -22.06 3.34
CA ASN A 31 -4.18 -20.87 3.65
C ASN A 31 -3.37 -19.63 3.27
N ILE A 32 -4.04 -18.51 3.02
CA ILE A 32 -3.39 -17.23 2.71
C ILE A 32 -3.94 -16.18 3.66
N VAL A 33 -3.06 -15.54 4.42
CA VAL A 33 -3.36 -14.38 5.26
C VAL A 33 -2.60 -13.18 4.71
N PHE A 34 -3.32 -12.31 4.01
CA PHE A 34 -2.77 -11.10 3.41
C PHE A 34 -3.07 -9.91 4.31
N ILE A 35 -2.05 -9.43 5.03
CA ILE A 35 -2.12 -8.30 5.95
C ILE A 35 -1.59 -7.08 5.22
N MET A 36 -2.40 -6.03 5.10
CA MET A 36 -1.98 -4.79 4.47
C MET A 36 -2.42 -3.59 5.29
N SER A 37 -1.48 -2.69 5.54
CA SER A 37 -1.73 -1.38 6.11
C SER A 37 -1.80 -0.31 5.02
N ASP A 38 -2.44 0.80 5.30
CA ASP A 38 -2.64 1.91 4.39
C ASP A 38 -1.64 3.03 4.71
N ASP A 39 -0.76 3.36 3.76
CA ASP A 39 0.30 4.37 3.96
C ASP A 39 1.39 3.97 4.99
N HIS A 40 1.71 2.69 5.15
CA HIS A 40 2.74 2.26 6.09
C HIS A 40 4.14 2.31 5.45
N ALA A 41 4.88 3.36 5.76
CA ALA A 41 6.27 3.53 5.33
C ALA A 41 7.16 2.38 5.85
N TYR A 42 8.00 1.81 4.98
CA TYR A 42 8.90 0.72 5.38
C TYR A 42 9.86 1.12 6.50
N GLN A 43 10.25 2.41 6.59
CA GLN A 43 11.11 2.96 7.64
C GLN A 43 10.45 2.88 9.04
N ALA A 44 9.12 2.73 9.10
CA ALA A 44 8.38 2.61 10.35
C ALA A 44 8.06 1.15 10.73
N ILE A 45 8.90 0.20 10.28
CA ILE A 45 8.86 -1.21 10.66
C ILE A 45 10.24 -1.62 11.15
N SER A 46 10.36 -2.09 12.39
CA SER A 46 11.67 -2.32 13.03
C SER A 46 12.53 -3.38 12.35
N ALA A 47 11.95 -4.32 11.60
CA ALA A 47 12.72 -5.28 10.78
C ALA A 47 13.50 -4.61 9.63
N TYR A 48 13.04 -3.44 9.14
CA TYR A 48 13.74 -2.63 8.14
C TYR A 48 14.66 -1.60 8.81
N ASP A 49 14.11 -0.80 9.75
CA ASP A 49 14.80 0.24 10.50
C ASP A 49 14.18 0.38 11.91
N ASN A 50 14.97 0.16 12.94
CA ASN A 50 14.52 0.20 14.33
C ASN A 50 14.69 1.56 15.02
N THR A 51 14.95 2.62 14.27
CA THR A 51 15.23 3.96 14.84
C THR A 51 13.96 4.72 15.23
N LEU A 52 12.83 4.45 14.58
CA LEU A 52 11.59 5.21 14.79
C LEU A 52 10.64 4.52 15.77
N ILE A 53 10.40 3.23 15.60
CA ILE A 53 9.42 2.46 16.36
C ILE A 53 9.83 0.99 16.44
N GLU A 54 9.40 0.30 17.48
CA GLU A 54 9.48 -1.16 17.58
C GLU A 54 8.14 -1.78 17.15
N THR A 55 8.21 -2.72 16.20
CA THR A 55 7.08 -3.50 15.68
C THR A 55 7.32 -5.00 15.84
N PRO A 56 7.45 -5.49 17.10
CA PRO A 56 7.92 -6.83 17.39
C PRO A 56 7.04 -7.93 16.79
N ASN A 57 5.74 -7.70 16.57
CA ASN A 57 4.83 -8.69 16.02
C ASN A 57 4.95 -8.78 14.49
N ILE A 58 5.10 -7.65 13.80
CA ILE A 58 5.41 -7.64 12.36
C ILE A 58 6.79 -8.28 12.13
N ASP A 59 7.77 -8.03 13.01
CA ASP A 59 9.09 -8.65 12.97
C ASP A 59 9.07 -10.17 13.15
N ARG A 60 8.03 -10.74 13.81
CA ARG A 60 7.85 -12.21 13.85
C ARG A 60 7.70 -12.79 12.45
N ILE A 61 6.95 -12.12 11.56
CA ILE A 61 6.78 -12.58 10.18
C ILE A 61 8.13 -12.56 9.45
N ALA A 62 8.93 -11.50 9.62
CA ALA A 62 10.27 -11.41 9.03
C ALA A 62 11.23 -12.51 9.54
N LYS A 63 11.13 -12.87 10.82
CA LYS A 63 11.92 -13.96 11.41
C LYS A 63 11.49 -15.33 10.89
N MET A 64 10.21 -15.51 10.54
CA MET A 64 9.68 -16.76 9.99
C MET A 64 9.87 -16.92 8.49
N GLY A 65 10.24 -15.86 7.77
CA GLY A 65 10.29 -15.85 6.32
C GLY A 65 11.31 -14.90 5.73
N ILE A 66 10.92 -14.22 4.66
CA ILE A 66 11.76 -13.34 3.84
C ILE A 66 11.27 -11.89 3.98
N LEU A 67 12.22 -10.98 4.22
CA LEU A 67 12.04 -9.54 4.14
C LEU A 67 12.61 -9.05 2.80
N PHE A 68 11.77 -8.44 1.96
CA PHE A 68 12.20 -7.87 0.67
C PHE A 68 12.60 -6.40 0.87
N THR A 69 13.85 -6.08 0.61
CA THR A 69 14.38 -4.71 0.77
C THR A 69 14.17 -3.83 -0.46
N ASN A 70 13.72 -4.43 -1.56
CA ASN A 70 13.52 -3.74 -2.84
C ASN A 70 12.13 -4.06 -3.46
N ALA A 71 11.12 -4.14 -2.60
CA ALA A 71 9.73 -4.23 -3.00
C ALA A 71 9.17 -2.85 -3.32
N SER A 72 8.31 -2.77 -4.34
CA SER A 72 7.78 -1.50 -4.85
C SER A 72 6.36 -1.64 -5.38
N VAL A 73 5.75 -0.49 -5.70
CA VAL A 73 4.41 -0.43 -6.29
C VAL A 73 4.47 0.09 -7.73
N THR A 74 3.45 -0.24 -8.52
CA THR A 74 3.32 0.23 -9.91
C THR A 74 2.75 1.63 -10.02
N ASN A 75 2.04 2.09 -8.97
CA ASN A 75 1.42 3.41 -8.84
C ASN A 75 1.24 3.70 -7.34
N SER A 76 1.88 4.76 -6.83
CA SER A 76 1.92 5.09 -5.40
C SER A 76 0.68 5.84 -4.93
N ILE A 77 -0.49 5.22 -5.09
CA ILE A 77 -1.76 5.75 -4.58
C ILE A 77 -2.73 4.60 -4.27
N CYS A 78 -3.52 4.74 -3.20
CA CYS A 78 -4.26 3.66 -2.56
C CYS A 78 -5.07 2.77 -3.51
N ALA A 79 -6.13 3.30 -4.15
CA ALA A 79 -7.02 2.46 -4.96
C ALA A 79 -6.34 1.87 -6.20
N PRO A 80 -5.50 2.58 -6.97
CA PRO A 80 -4.70 2.00 -8.04
C PRO A 80 -3.78 0.87 -7.61
N SER A 81 -3.03 1.05 -6.50
CA SER A 81 -2.17 0.00 -5.97
C SER A 81 -2.96 -1.24 -5.54
N ARG A 82 -4.08 -1.04 -4.83
CA ARG A 82 -4.98 -2.13 -4.41
C ARG A 82 -5.58 -2.88 -5.59
N ALA A 83 -5.94 -2.17 -6.68
CA ALA A 83 -6.41 -2.78 -7.91
C ALA A 83 -5.32 -3.61 -8.58
N THR A 84 -4.07 -3.11 -8.62
CA THR A 84 -2.92 -3.87 -9.12
C THR A 84 -2.70 -5.15 -8.31
N ILE A 85 -2.74 -5.08 -6.98
CA ILE A 85 -2.63 -6.26 -6.09
C ILE A 85 -3.69 -7.30 -6.43
N LEU A 86 -4.95 -6.89 -6.58
CA LEU A 86 -6.05 -7.83 -6.79
C LEU A 86 -6.09 -8.41 -8.20
N THR A 87 -5.66 -7.66 -9.22
CA THR A 87 -5.78 -8.05 -10.63
C THR A 87 -4.50 -8.61 -11.22
N GLY A 88 -3.33 -8.37 -10.61
CA GLY A 88 -2.03 -8.66 -11.23
C GLY A 88 -1.76 -7.84 -12.50
N LYS A 89 -2.41 -6.65 -12.65
CA LYS A 89 -2.34 -5.80 -13.84
C LYS A 89 -2.00 -4.37 -13.47
N HIS A 90 -1.22 -3.68 -14.31
CA HIS A 90 -0.97 -2.25 -14.17
C HIS A 90 -2.26 -1.43 -14.23
N SER A 91 -2.24 -0.23 -13.66
CA SER A 91 -3.39 0.67 -13.56
C SER A 91 -4.05 0.98 -14.91
N HIS A 92 -3.25 1.18 -15.96
CA HIS A 92 -3.77 1.47 -17.31
C HIS A 92 -4.46 0.26 -18.00
N ILE A 93 -4.20 -0.96 -17.51
CA ILE A 93 -4.86 -2.18 -18.00
C ILE A 93 -6.09 -2.51 -17.17
N ASN A 94 -6.02 -2.39 -15.83
CA ASN A 94 -7.18 -2.68 -14.97
C ASN A 94 -8.18 -1.50 -14.89
N GLY A 95 -7.83 -0.32 -15.45
CA GLY A 95 -8.66 0.87 -15.50
C GLY A 95 -8.68 1.72 -14.22
N LYS A 96 -8.09 1.25 -13.12
CA LYS A 96 -8.04 2.01 -11.86
C LYS A 96 -6.76 2.84 -11.80
N VAL A 97 -6.79 4.02 -12.41
CA VAL A 97 -5.61 4.91 -12.53
C VAL A 97 -5.53 5.97 -11.43
N ASP A 98 -6.63 6.25 -10.74
CA ASP A 98 -6.79 7.29 -9.73
C ASP A 98 -7.72 6.87 -8.58
N ASN A 99 -7.93 7.75 -7.60
CA ASN A 99 -8.86 7.52 -6.48
C ASN A 99 -10.30 7.98 -6.74
N HIS A 100 -10.60 8.62 -7.88
CA HIS A 100 -11.89 9.25 -8.15
C HIS A 100 -12.91 8.27 -8.74
N PHE A 101 -12.52 7.57 -9.82
CA PHE A 101 -13.45 6.65 -10.48
C PHE A 101 -13.58 5.34 -9.69
N PRO A 102 -14.78 4.71 -9.66
CA PRO A 102 -14.93 3.40 -9.06
C PRO A 102 -14.13 2.34 -9.83
N PHE A 103 -13.76 1.26 -9.14
CA PHE A 103 -13.09 0.12 -9.78
C PHE A 103 -14.03 -0.59 -10.77
N ASP A 104 -13.54 -0.88 -11.97
CA ASP A 104 -14.30 -1.67 -12.93
C ASP A 104 -14.42 -3.13 -12.49
N THR A 105 -15.63 -3.50 -12.07
CA THR A 105 -15.94 -4.84 -11.57
C THR A 105 -16.00 -5.93 -12.63
N THR A 106 -15.75 -5.62 -13.91
CA THR A 106 -15.55 -6.63 -14.97
C THR A 106 -14.16 -7.26 -14.90
N ASN A 107 -13.20 -6.59 -14.25
CA ASN A 107 -11.89 -7.16 -13.97
C ASN A 107 -12.02 -8.42 -13.10
N VAL A 108 -11.37 -9.49 -13.53
CA VAL A 108 -11.21 -10.71 -12.73
C VAL A 108 -10.09 -10.48 -11.71
N THR A 109 -10.35 -10.84 -10.45
CA THR A 109 -9.40 -10.68 -9.34
C THR A 109 -8.93 -12.04 -8.82
N PHE A 110 -7.71 -12.13 -8.29
CA PHE A 110 -7.20 -13.40 -7.77
C PHE A 110 -8.05 -14.01 -6.63
N PRO A 111 -8.68 -13.22 -5.71
CA PRO A 111 -9.59 -13.80 -4.72
C PRO A 111 -10.80 -14.47 -5.36
N GLN A 112 -11.30 -13.93 -6.47
CA GLN A 112 -12.40 -14.53 -7.23
C GLN A 112 -12.00 -15.88 -7.83
N ILE A 113 -10.79 -15.96 -8.41
CA ILE A 113 -10.24 -17.19 -8.97
C ILE A 113 -10.03 -18.25 -7.86
N LEU A 114 -9.49 -17.83 -6.71
CA LEU A 114 -9.32 -18.72 -5.55
C LEU A 114 -10.66 -19.22 -5.00
N HIS A 115 -11.67 -18.34 -4.91
CA HIS A 115 -13.03 -18.73 -4.52
C HIS A 115 -13.59 -19.81 -5.45
N ASP A 116 -13.49 -19.61 -6.77
CA ASP A 116 -13.95 -20.57 -7.78
C ASP A 116 -13.16 -21.89 -7.73
N ALA A 117 -11.91 -21.84 -7.26
CA ALA A 117 -11.09 -23.02 -7.00
C ALA A 117 -11.37 -23.69 -5.64
N GLY A 118 -12.35 -23.22 -4.87
CA GLY A 118 -12.81 -23.83 -3.62
C GLY A 118 -12.13 -23.31 -2.36
N TYR A 119 -11.49 -22.13 -2.40
CA TYR A 119 -11.08 -21.42 -1.19
C TYR A 119 -12.29 -20.71 -0.56
N GLN A 120 -12.32 -20.67 0.76
CA GLN A 120 -13.14 -19.69 1.46
C GLN A 120 -12.45 -18.34 1.41
N THR A 121 -13.21 -17.28 1.15
CA THR A 121 -12.64 -15.95 0.96
C THR A 121 -13.29 -14.94 1.90
N ALA A 122 -12.48 -14.19 2.63
CA ALA A 122 -12.95 -13.14 3.52
C ALA A 122 -12.12 -11.84 3.38
N MET A 123 -12.80 -10.69 3.57
CA MET A 123 -12.16 -9.37 3.54
C MET A 123 -12.68 -8.50 4.68
N PHE A 124 -11.76 -7.98 5.49
CA PHE A 124 -12.09 -7.06 6.58
C PHE A 124 -11.22 -5.80 6.51
N GLY A 125 -11.84 -4.62 6.54
CA GLY A 125 -11.16 -3.33 6.58
C GLY A 125 -11.25 -2.50 5.31
N LYS A 126 -10.15 -1.83 4.91
CA LYS A 126 -10.17 -0.81 3.84
C LYS A 126 -9.97 -1.41 2.46
N LEU A 127 -10.95 -1.21 1.56
CA LEU A 127 -10.85 -1.55 0.13
C LEU A 127 -10.61 -0.34 -0.77
N HIS A 128 -11.38 0.73 -0.60
CA HIS A 128 -11.29 2.01 -1.31
C HIS A 128 -11.61 1.95 -2.82
N PHE A 129 -12.55 1.11 -3.24
CA PHE A 129 -12.90 0.96 -4.67
C PHE A 129 -14.16 1.71 -5.10
N GLY A 130 -14.92 2.29 -4.19
CA GLY A 130 -16.20 2.91 -4.49
C GLY A 130 -17.34 1.91 -4.74
N ASN A 131 -17.06 0.62 -4.74
CA ASN A 131 -18.02 -0.48 -4.90
C ASN A 131 -17.67 -1.69 -4.01
N ASN A 132 -18.59 -2.65 -3.94
CA ASN A 132 -18.40 -3.85 -3.14
C ASN A 132 -17.43 -4.85 -3.83
N PRO A 133 -16.60 -5.58 -3.06
CA PRO A 133 -15.69 -6.58 -3.60
C PRO A 133 -16.46 -7.78 -4.15
N LYS A 134 -15.93 -8.38 -5.23
CA LYS A 134 -16.43 -9.64 -5.81
C LYS A 134 -15.52 -10.81 -5.40
N GLY A 135 -16.08 -12.02 -5.37
CA GLY A 135 -15.32 -13.23 -5.07
C GLY A 135 -15.00 -13.41 -3.59
N PHE A 136 -15.80 -12.85 -2.70
CA PHE A 136 -15.68 -13.02 -1.25
C PHE A 136 -16.94 -13.64 -0.67
N ASP A 137 -16.78 -14.68 0.17
CA ASP A 137 -17.86 -15.30 0.92
C ASP A 137 -18.36 -14.36 2.00
N GLN A 138 -17.42 -13.63 2.65
CA GLN A 138 -17.71 -12.65 3.69
C GLN A 138 -16.89 -11.38 3.49
N PHE A 139 -17.49 -10.21 3.73
CA PHE A 139 -16.74 -8.97 3.85
C PHE A 139 -17.42 -7.98 4.80
N LYS A 140 -16.58 -7.21 5.52
CA LYS A 140 -16.97 -6.01 6.27
C LYS A 140 -15.92 -4.94 5.97
N ILE A 141 -16.26 -4.01 5.05
CA ILE A 141 -15.32 -3.02 4.51
C ILE A 141 -15.67 -1.60 4.94
N LEU A 142 -14.65 -0.78 5.11
CA LEU A 142 -14.80 0.63 5.42
C LEU A 142 -15.30 1.40 4.20
N PRO A 143 -16.31 2.29 4.34
CA PRO A 143 -16.69 3.21 3.26
C PRO A 143 -15.58 4.24 3.03
N GLY A 144 -15.16 4.42 1.76
CA GLY A 144 -14.13 5.36 1.36
C GLY A 144 -12.83 5.17 2.12
N GLN A 145 -12.37 6.22 2.81
CA GLN A 145 -11.15 6.21 3.63
C GLN A 145 -11.35 5.61 5.04
N GLY A 146 -12.61 5.44 5.47
CA GLY A 146 -12.93 5.01 6.82
C GLY A 146 -12.66 6.06 7.90
N ALA A 147 -13.01 5.73 9.14
CA ALA A 147 -12.76 6.55 10.33
C ALA A 147 -11.98 5.74 11.38
N TYR A 148 -11.16 6.41 12.20
CA TYR A 148 -10.39 5.75 13.26
C TYR A 148 -11.25 5.34 14.45
N TYR A 149 -12.19 6.19 14.85
CA TYR A 149 -13.11 5.96 15.98
C TYR A 149 -14.52 5.72 15.48
N ASN A 150 -15.20 4.76 16.07
CA ASN A 150 -16.59 4.41 15.81
C ASN A 150 -16.92 4.31 14.31
N PRO A 151 -16.14 3.50 13.54
CA PRO A 151 -16.26 3.44 12.10
C PRO A 151 -17.58 2.82 11.64
N ASN A 152 -17.99 3.22 10.43
CA ASN A 152 -19.00 2.49 9.68
C ASN A 152 -18.36 1.38 8.87
N PHE A 153 -19.11 0.29 8.66
CA PHE A 153 -18.73 -0.79 7.73
C PHE A 153 -19.88 -1.08 6.77
N ILE A 154 -19.54 -1.34 5.53
CA ILE A 154 -20.42 -1.94 4.54
C ILE A 154 -20.22 -3.44 4.66
N THR A 155 -21.29 -4.17 4.94
CA THR A 155 -21.25 -5.63 5.09
C THR A 155 -21.91 -6.32 3.92
N LYS A 156 -21.57 -7.59 3.70
CA LYS A 156 -22.16 -8.38 2.62
C LYS A 156 -23.66 -8.59 2.82
N ASN A 157 -24.09 -8.85 4.05
CA ASN A 157 -25.45 -9.35 4.35
C ASN A 157 -26.29 -8.41 5.21
N GLU A 158 -25.67 -7.54 6.01
CA GLU A 158 -26.35 -6.73 7.03
C GLU A 158 -26.53 -5.25 6.63
N GLY A 159 -26.04 -4.87 5.43
CA GLY A 159 -26.01 -3.48 4.99
C GLY A 159 -24.90 -2.67 5.68
N ASN A 160 -25.21 -1.41 6.00
CA ASN A 160 -24.26 -0.52 6.69
C ASN A 160 -24.45 -0.63 8.20
N ILE A 161 -23.38 -0.90 8.94
CA ILE A 161 -23.35 -0.93 10.40
C ILE A 161 -22.34 0.09 10.94
N THR A 162 -22.57 0.58 12.14
CA THR A 162 -21.60 1.39 12.91
C THR A 162 -21.15 0.56 14.11
N VAL A 163 -19.84 0.49 14.34
CA VAL A 163 -19.27 -0.26 15.46
C VAL A 163 -18.51 0.71 16.36
N GLU A 164 -18.83 0.72 17.65
CA GLU A 164 -18.14 1.55 18.63
C GLU A 164 -16.76 0.97 18.93
N GLY A 165 -15.75 1.83 19.00
CA GLY A 165 -14.37 1.48 19.33
C GLY A 165 -13.34 2.01 18.34
N TYR A 166 -12.14 1.47 18.41
CA TYR A 166 -11.01 1.85 17.56
C TYR A 166 -10.92 0.94 16.34
N VAL A 167 -10.80 1.53 15.16
CA VAL A 167 -10.93 0.81 13.88
C VAL A 167 -9.99 -0.39 13.73
N THR A 168 -8.73 -0.26 14.17
CA THR A 168 -7.73 -1.34 14.06
C THR A 168 -8.12 -2.54 14.91
N ASP A 169 -8.59 -2.30 16.12
CA ASP A 169 -9.08 -3.35 17.04
C ASP A 169 -10.33 -4.03 16.48
N ILE A 170 -11.31 -3.23 15.99
CA ILE A 170 -12.56 -3.74 15.43
C ILE A 170 -12.31 -4.65 14.21
N ILE A 171 -11.44 -4.22 13.27
CA ILE A 171 -11.08 -5.03 12.09
C ILE A 171 -10.45 -6.35 12.53
N THR A 172 -9.63 -6.32 13.57
CA THR A 172 -9.00 -7.52 14.14
C THR A 172 -10.02 -8.44 14.81
N ASP A 173 -10.93 -7.89 15.59
CA ASP A 173 -12.01 -8.65 16.25
C ASP A 173 -12.90 -9.35 15.21
N MET A 174 -13.27 -8.65 14.13
CA MET A 174 -14.01 -9.24 13.01
C MET A 174 -13.24 -10.35 12.30
N THR A 175 -11.92 -10.17 12.14
CA THR A 175 -11.02 -11.16 11.53
C THR A 175 -10.93 -12.41 12.40
N LEU A 176 -10.73 -12.24 13.70
CA LEU A 176 -10.64 -13.36 14.66
C LEU A 176 -11.97 -14.09 14.84
N ASP A 177 -13.09 -13.35 14.85
CA ASP A 177 -14.42 -13.93 14.91
C ASP A 177 -14.70 -14.82 13.69
N TRP A 178 -14.38 -14.34 12.49
CA TRP A 178 -14.52 -15.13 11.27
C TRP A 178 -13.63 -16.37 11.29
N LEU A 179 -12.37 -16.25 11.70
CA LEU A 179 -11.44 -17.38 11.82
C LEU A 179 -11.93 -18.43 12.81
N ALA A 180 -12.54 -18.01 13.92
CA ALA A 180 -12.98 -18.89 15.01
C ALA A 180 -14.34 -19.53 14.74
N ASN A 181 -15.29 -18.79 14.17
CA ASN A 181 -16.70 -19.13 14.21
C ASN A 181 -17.35 -19.32 12.84
N GLU A 182 -16.83 -18.68 11.77
CA GLU A 182 -17.51 -18.68 10.46
C GLU A 182 -16.81 -19.58 9.44
N ARG A 183 -15.45 -19.68 9.47
CA ARG A 183 -14.74 -20.49 8.49
C ARG A 183 -15.00 -21.98 8.66
N LYS A 184 -15.01 -22.73 7.56
CA LYS A 184 -15.06 -24.20 7.56
C LYS A 184 -13.65 -24.77 7.72
N ALA A 185 -13.47 -25.66 8.67
CA ALA A 185 -12.15 -26.17 9.03
C ALA A 185 -11.51 -27.08 7.98
N ASP A 186 -12.30 -27.66 7.09
CA ASP A 186 -11.91 -28.63 6.05
C ASP A 186 -11.59 -28.00 4.69
N GLN A 187 -11.68 -26.66 4.58
CA GLN A 187 -11.38 -25.93 3.36
C GLN A 187 -10.23 -24.92 3.58
N PRO A 188 -9.34 -24.75 2.59
CA PRO A 188 -8.35 -23.68 2.65
C PRO A 188 -9.05 -22.32 2.57
N PHE A 189 -8.41 -21.29 3.11
CA PHE A 189 -8.96 -19.94 3.10
C PHE A 189 -7.98 -18.90 2.58
N MET A 190 -8.53 -17.83 2.02
CA MET A 190 -7.87 -16.60 1.66
C MET A 190 -8.49 -15.45 2.44
N LEU A 191 -7.73 -14.85 3.32
CA LEU A 191 -8.13 -13.76 4.19
C LEU A 191 -7.39 -12.48 3.83
N MET A 192 -8.13 -11.43 3.48
CA MET A 192 -7.62 -10.06 3.35
C MET A 192 -7.91 -9.28 4.63
N TYR A 193 -6.86 -8.99 5.40
CA TYR A 193 -6.88 -8.26 6.65
C TYR A 193 -6.24 -6.89 6.44
N LEU A 194 -7.10 -5.87 6.23
CA LEU A 194 -6.75 -4.59 5.60
C LEU A 194 -6.97 -3.43 6.57
N HIS A 195 -5.89 -2.94 7.17
CA HIS A 195 -5.96 -1.81 8.09
C HIS A 195 -6.16 -0.47 7.36
N LYS A 196 -6.90 0.47 8.02
CA LYS A 196 -6.90 1.89 7.68
C LYS A 196 -5.61 2.56 8.13
N ALA A 197 -5.12 2.20 9.30
CA ALA A 197 -3.91 2.78 9.86
C ALA A 197 -2.66 2.35 9.06
N PRO A 198 -1.67 3.23 8.91
CA PRO A 198 -1.56 4.61 9.43
C PRO A 198 -1.98 5.75 8.48
N HIS A 199 -3.01 5.57 7.64
CA HIS A 199 -3.49 6.64 6.73
C HIS A 199 -3.93 7.91 7.50
N ARG A 200 -3.72 9.07 6.87
CA ARG A 200 -4.22 10.40 7.30
C ARG A 200 -5.76 10.36 7.55
N GLU A 201 -6.36 11.06 8.49
CA GLU A 201 -5.78 11.92 9.51
C GLU A 201 -5.42 11.06 10.74
N TRP A 202 -4.17 10.98 11.10
CA TRP A 202 -3.65 10.07 12.11
C TRP A 202 -4.28 10.32 13.48
N LEU A 203 -5.00 9.32 14.01
CA LEU A 203 -5.58 9.35 15.35
C LEU A 203 -5.16 8.06 16.07
N PRO A 204 -4.17 8.11 16.95
CA PRO A 204 -3.73 6.96 17.73
C PRO A 204 -4.85 6.37 18.59
N ALA A 205 -4.78 5.08 18.91
CA ALA A 205 -5.65 4.47 19.91
C ALA A 205 -5.45 5.13 21.28
N GLU A 206 -6.52 5.27 22.09
CA GLU A 206 -6.47 5.94 23.40
C GLU A 206 -5.29 5.48 24.26
N ARG A 207 -5.00 4.16 24.25
CA ARG A 207 -3.91 3.55 25.02
C ARG A 207 -2.49 3.98 24.56
N HIS A 208 -2.35 4.59 23.39
CA HIS A 208 -1.05 4.99 22.83
C HIS A 208 -0.84 6.51 22.73
N VAL A 209 -1.90 7.30 22.85
CA VAL A 209 -1.81 8.76 22.69
C VAL A 209 -0.80 9.37 23.66
N ASP A 210 -0.91 9.04 24.96
CA ASP A 210 -0.05 9.64 26.01
C ASP A 210 1.43 9.23 25.88
N GLU A 211 1.71 8.02 25.41
CA GLU A 211 3.07 7.56 25.14
C GLU A 211 3.71 8.39 24.03
N PHE A 212 3.04 8.49 22.88
CA PHE A 212 3.64 9.07 21.69
C PHE A 212 3.70 10.59 21.70
N THR A 213 2.76 11.29 22.32
CA THR A 213 2.83 12.76 22.48
C THR A 213 4.06 13.24 23.26
N LYS A 214 4.71 12.36 24.02
CA LYS A 214 5.93 12.66 24.82
C LYS A 214 7.24 12.26 24.15
N ARG A 215 7.18 11.54 23.00
CA ARG A 215 8.38 11.09 22.28
C ARG A 215 8.88 12.17 21.33
N THR A 216 10.18 12.17 21.09
CA THR A 216 10.83 12.95 20.05
C THR A 216 11.55 12.05 19.08
N PHE A 217 11.55 12.43 17.81
CA PHE A 217 12.10 11.67 16.71
C PHE A 217 13.21 12.44 16.01
N LYS A 218 14.23 11.72 15.54
CA LYS A 218 15.30 12.31 14.75
C LYS A 218 14.73 12.81 13.42
N GLU A 219 15.08 14.02 13.03
CA GLU A 219 14.70 14.62 11.76
C GLU A 219 15.42 13.91 10.61
N PRO A 220 14.76 13.66 9.45
CA PRO A 220 15.44 13.16 8.27
C PRO A 220 16.42 14.21 7.73
N ALA A 221 17.51 13.76 7.13
CA ALA A 221 18.55 14.63 6.61
C ALA A 221 18.05 15.61 5.53
N THR A 222 16.94 15.28 4.88
CA THR A 222 16.33 16.04 3.79
C THR A 222 15.09 16.85 4.22
N LEU A 223 14.83 17.00 5.53
CA LEU A 223 13.67 17.78 6.03
C LEU A 223 13.59 19.19 5.46
N PHE A 224 14.75 19.82 5.23
CA PHE A 224 14.88 21.19 4.70
C PHE A 224 15.37 21.22 3.25
N ASP A 225 14.97 20.24 2.43
CA ASP A 225 15.28 20.23 1.00
C ASP A 225 14.69 21.47 0.31
N ASP A 226 15.52 22.16 -0.47
CA ASP A 226 15.15 23.36 -1.23
C ASP A 226 14.77 23.07 -2.70
N TYR A 227 14.82 21.81 -3.08
CA TYR A 227 14.54 21.29 -4.44
C TYR A 227 15.43 21.92 -5.54
N SER A 228 16.56 22.53 -5.19
CA SER A 228 17.44 23.22 -6.15
C SER A 228 18.02 22.29 -7.22
N GLY A 229 18.20 21.01 -6.87
CA GLY A 229 18.72 19.97 -7.76
C GLY A 229 17.67 19.29 -8.67
N ARG A 230 16.39 19.73 -8.62
CA ARG A 230 15.27 19.07 -9.32
C ARG A 230 14.42 20.03 -10.14
N GLY A 231 13.54 19.46 -10.98
CA GLY A 231 12.67 20.21 -11.88
C GLY A 231 11.45 20.86 -11.21
N ARG A 232 10.51 21.33 -12.04
CA ARG A 232 9.25 21.95 -11.60
C ARG A 232 8.36 20.98 -10.84
N ALA A 233 8.37 19.71 -11.23
CA ALA A 233 7.52 18.70 -10.60
C ALA A 233 7.71 18.67 -9.07
N ALA A 234 8.97 18.62 -8.58
CA ALA A 234 9.26 18.64 -7.14
C ALA A 234 8.94 19.99 -6.48
N LYS A 235 9.21 21.11 -7.18
CA LYS A 235 9.02 22.48 -6.64
C LYS A 235 7.55 22.87 -6.50
N GLU A 236 6.68 22.33 -7.36
CA GLU A 236 5.26 22.68 -7.44
C GLU A 236 4.35 21.70 -6.68
N ALA A 237 4.90 20.61 -6.14
CA ALA A 237 4.14 19.68 -5.33
C ALA A 237 3.65 20.31 -4.02
N GLU A 238 2.38 20.09 -3.68
CA GLU A 238 1.73 20.60 -2.46
C GLU A 238 1.74 19.53 -1.35
N MET A 239 2.94 19.12 -0.94
CA MET A 239 3.17 18.08 0.09
C MET A 239 4.06 18.55 1.24
N ASN A 240 4.35 19.86 1.31
CA ASN A 240 5.24 20.39 2.33
C ASN A 240 4.59 20.35 3.71
N LEU A 241 5.30 19.80 4.71
CA LEU A 241 4.83 19.68 6.08
C LEU A 241 4.35 21.03 6.66
N LEU A 242 5.07 22.11 6.39
CA LEU A 242 4.73 23.42 6.98
C LEU A 242 3.61 24.13 6.19
N LYS A 243 3.61 24.01 4.87
CA LYS A 243 2.71 24.80 4.01
C LYS A 243 1.39 24.09 3.71
N ASP A 244 1.39 22.75 3.65
CA ASP A 244 0.29 21.98 3.06
C ASP A 244 -0.42 21.07 4.05
N MET A 245 0.19 20.73 5.20
CA MET A 245 -0.52 20.03 6.28
C MET A 245 -1.53 20.95 6.97
N HIS A 246 -2.62 20.40 7.44
CA HIS A 246 -3.62 21.11 8.23
C HIS A 246 -3.14 21.33 9.67
N TRP A 247 -3.27 22.55 10.20
CA TRP A 247 -2.93 22.82 11.61
C TRP A 247 -3.87 22.07 12.55
N ALA A 248 -5.17 22.13 12.31
CA ALA A 248 -6.15 21.47 13.15
C ALA A 248 -6.27 19.97 12.83
N GLY A 249 -6.44 19.58 11.57
CA GLY A 249 -6.65 18.19 11.20
C GLY A 249 -5.45 17.31 11.42
N ASP A 250 -4.26 17.74 10.99
CA ASP A 250 -3.04 16.92 11.05
C ASP A 250 -2.23 17.14 12.32
N SER A 251 -2.04 18.41 12.75
CA SER A 251 -1.23 18.73 13.91
C SER A 251 -2.03 18.81 15.22
N LYS A 252 -3.35 18.64 15.16
CA LYS A 252 -4.27 18.60 16.32
C LYS A 252 -4.29 19.89 17.15
N ILE A 253 -4.07 21.05 16.50
CA ILE A 253 -4.28 22.34 17.13
C ILE A 253 -5.78 22.65 17.13
N TYR A 254 -6.31 23.01 18.29
CA TYR A 254 -7.73 23.31 18.43
C TYR A 254 -8.13 24.51 17.56
N PRO A 255 -9.22 24.42 16.74
CA PRO A 255 -9.64 25.52 15.88
C PRO A 255 -9.85 26.84 16.61
N GLY A 256 -10.48 26.83 17.80
CA GLY A 256 -10.64 28.04 18.62
C GLY A 256 -9.31 28.66 19.09
N MET A 257 -8.27 27.86 19.30
CA MET A 257 -6.92 28.36 19.61
C MET A 257 -6.26 28.98 18.37
N MET A 258 -6.45 28.41 17.19
CA MET A 258 -5.96 28.99 15.94
C MET A 258 -6.53 30.40 15.74
N ASP A 259 -7.83 30.58 15.96
CA ASP A 259 -8.52 31.89 15.88
C ASP A 259 -7.92 32.91 16.87
N GLU A 260 -7.73 32.51 18.13
CA GLU A 260 -7.10 33.36 19.16
C GLU A 260 -5.67 33.78 18.80
N MET A 261 -4.91 32.94 18.13
CA MET A 261 -3.51 33.17 17.78
C MET A 261 -3.32 33.81 16.38
N GLY A 262 -4.40 34.01 15.64
CA GLY A 262 -4.37 34.52 14.27
C GLY A 262 -3.64 33.58 13.31
N ILE A 263 -3.71 32.26 13.55
CA ILE A 263 -3.15 31.26 12.65
C ILE A 263 -4.17 31.02 11.54
N GLU A 264 -3.81 31.44 10.33
CA GLU A 264 -4.62 31.15 9.15
C GLU A 264 -4.54 29.63 8.85
N GLY A 265 -5.68 29.01 8.63
CA GLY A 265 -5.75 27.62 8.17
C GLY A 265 -5.06 27.48 6.80
N THR A 266 -4.39 26.35 6.58
CA THR A 266 -3.71 26.05 5.30
C THR A 266 -4.68 25.91 4.13
N SER A 267 -5.93 25.61 4.43
CA SER A 267 -7.05 25.66 3.47
C SER A 267 -8.33 25.82 4.29
N GLY A 268 -9.36 26.49 3.90
CA GLY A 268 -10.63 26.58 4.62
C GLY A 268 -11.27 25.23 5.04
N ARG A 269 -10.49 24.14 4.95
CA ARG A 269 -10.85 22.76 5.31
C ARG A 269 -10.28 22.32 6.67
N ASP A 270 -9.46 23.13 7.33
CA ASP A 270 -8.75 22.77 8.57
C ASP A 270 -9.72 22.33 9.68
N GLN A 271 -10.76 23.15 9.95
CA GLN A 271 -11.78 22.83 10.94
C GLN A 271 -12.54 21.56 10.54
N GLY A 272 -12.95 21.44 9.28
CA GLY A 272 -13.65 20.24 8.80
C GLY A 272 -12.83 18.95 8.89
N ALA A 273 -11.53 19.04 8.72
CA ALA A 273 -10.61 17.90 8.91
C ALA A 273 -10.54 17.49 10.39
N PHE A 274 -10.45 18.46 11.31
CA PHE A 274 -10.48 18.21 12.74
C PHE A 274 -11.80 17.56 13.18
N GLU A 275 -12.92 18.13 12.78
CA GLU A 275 -14.25 17.63 13.14
C GLU A 275 -14.52 16.21 12.59
N ARG A 276 -14.06 15.91 11.38
CA ARG A 276 -14.15 14.53 10.83
C ARG A 276 -13.40 13.51 11.69
N GLY A 277 -12.26 13.91 12.25
CA GLY A 277 -11.46 13.04 13.12
C GLY A 277 -12.12 12.82 14.47
N VAL A 278 -12.32 13.89 15.23
CA VAL A 278 -12.75 13.82 16.64
C VAL A 278 -14.27 13.79 16.83
N GLY A 279 -15.05 14.28 15.87
CA GLY A 279 -16.50 14.38 15.97
C GLY A 279 -17.24 13.03 16.01
N ARG A 280 -16.53 11.92 15.74
CA ARG A 280 -17.08 10.57 15.88
C ARG A 280 -16.80 9.93 17.24
N MET A 281 -15.98 10.54 18.07
CA MET A 281 -15.66 10.05 19.41
C MET A 281 -16.87 10.20 20.34
N ASN A 282 -17.12 9.19 21.16
CA ASN A 282 -18.05 9.33 22.28
C ASN A 282 -17.45 10.21 23.38
N GLU A 283 -18.23 10.54 24.42
CA GLU A 283 -17.79 11.44 25.49
C GLU A 283 -16.52 10.96 26.21
N SER A 284 -16.39 9.65 26.47
CA SER A 284 -15.21 9.08 27.14
C SER A 284 -13.99 9.13 26.24
N GLN A 285 -14.11 8.71 24.97
CA GLN A 285 -13.03 8.76 23.98
C GLN A 285 -12.55 10.19 23.77
N ARG A 286 -13.50 11.15 23.70
CA ARG A 286 -13.17 12.56 23.52
C ARG A 286 -12.46 13.13 24.77
N ALA A 287 -12.91 12.79 25.96
CA ALA A 287 -12.28 13.26 27.21
C ALA A 287 -10.84 12.74 27.33
N ASN A 288 -10.58 11.47 27.01
CA ASN A 288 -9.25 10.88 27.01
C ASN A 288 -8.34 11.53 25.96
N TRP A 289 -8.89 11.79 24.78
CA TRP A 289 -8.17 12.45 23.69
C TRP A 289 -7.82 13.89 24.08
N ASP A 290 -8.79 14.68 24.58
CA ASP A 290 -8.58 16.06 25.01
C ASP A 290 -7.53 16.13 26.12
N ALA A 291 -7.57 15.25 27.11
CA ALA A 291 -6.57 15.21 28.18
C ALA A 291 -5.14 15.04 27.68
N ALA A 292 -4.94 14.26 26.61
CA ALA A 292 -3.61 14.05 26.01
C ALA A 292 -3.14 15.27 25.18
N TYR A 293 -4.06 15.91 24.43
CA TYR A 293 -3.70 16.99 23.51
C TYR A 293 -3.78 18.39 24.12
N GLU A 294 -4.48 18.58 25.26
CA GLU A 294 -4.57 19.88 25.92
C GLU A 294 -3.18 20.47 26.24
N LYS A 295 -2.30 19.66 26.84
CA LYS A 295 -0.94 20.08 27.13
C LYS A 295 -0.13 20.41 25.87
N VAL A 296 -0.29 19.64 24.80
CA VAL A 296 0.38 19.89 23.51
C VAL A 296 -0.05 21.26 22.97
N ASN A 297 -1.35 21.55 23.02
CA ASN A 297 -1.93 22.81 22.57
C ASN A 297 -1.48 23.99 23.44
N GLU A 298 -1.47 23.84 24.77
CA GLU A 298 -0.98 24.88 25.67
C GLU A 298 0.51 25.20 25.46
N ASP A 299 1.35 24.20 25.30
CA ASP A 299 2.78 24.37 25.08
C ASP A 299 3.03 25.01 23.69
N PHE A 300 2.28 24.62 22.67
CA PHE A 300 2.31 25.27 21.36
C PHE A 300 1.91 26.74 21.43
N LYS A 301 0.80 27.07 22.12
CA LYS A 301 0.33 28.45 22.28
C LYS A 301 1.41 29.37 22.91
N LYS A 302 2.18 28.85 23.85
CA LYS A 302 3.27 29.58 24.49
C LYS A 302 4.47 29.77 23.55
N ALA A 303 4.82 28.75 22.78
CA ALA A 303 6.02 28.75 21.95
C ALA A 303 5.83 29.46 20.60
N TYR A 304 4.67 29.31 19.96
CA TYR A 304 4.40 29.76 18.59
C TYR A 304 4.75 31.23 18.30
N PRO A 305 4.49 32.23 19.19
CA PRO A 305 4.79 33.64 18.90
C PRO A 305 6.27 33.94 18.67
N THR A 306 7.17 33.07 19.13
CA THR A 306 8.62 33.21 19.00
C THR A 306 9.27 32.23 18.06
N MET A 307 8.50 31.30 17.49
CA MET A 307 8.99 30.28 16.54
C MET A 307 9.38 30.92 15.21
N THR A 308 10.56 30.58 14.72
CA THR A 308 10.96 30.77 13.33
C THR A 308 10.22 29.78 12.42
N GLU A 309 10.28 29.97 11.10
CA GLU A 309 9.73 28.99 10.14
C GLU A 309 10.42 27.61 10.29
N GLU A 310 11.71 27.60 10.59
CA GLU A 310 12.45 26.36 10.88
C GLU A 310 11.91 25.67 12.14
N ASP A 311 11.66 26.41 13.22
CA ASP A 311 11.07 25.86 14.45
C ASP A 311 9.67 25.31 14.23
N LYS A 312 8.84 25.99 13.42
CA LYS A 312 7.50 25.53 13.05
C LYS A 312 7.57 24.24 12.24
N MET A 313 8.49 24.14 11.27
CA MET A 313 8.71 22.93 10.47
C MET A 313 9.10 21.74 11.35
N LYS A 314 10.07 21.91 12.25
CA LYS A 314 10.52 20.90 13.22
C LYS A 314 9.37 20.49 14.15
N TRP A 315 8.62 21.44 14.67
CA TRP A 315 7.47 21.16 15.52
C TRP A 315 6.41 20.34 14.79
N ARG A 316 6.07 20.71 13.55
CA ARG A 316 5.13 19.96 12.73
C ARG A 316 5.60 18.53 12.44
N TYR A 317 6.88 18.39 12.12
CA TYR A 317 7.49 17.08 11.95
C TYR A 317 7.32 16.20 13.20
N GLN A 318 7.62 16.75 14.40
CA GLN A 318 7.44 16.00 15.64
C GLN A 318 5.98 15.59 15.87
N ARG A 319 5.03 16.49 15.66
CA ARG A 319 3.60 16.19 15.81
C ARG A 319 3.13 15.12 14.84
N TYR A 320 3.55 15.24 13.58
CA TYR A 320 3.27 14.27 12.54
C TYR A 320 3.77 12.87 12.92
N MET A 321 5.03 12.76 13.31
CA MET A 321 5.65 11.49 13.68
C MET A 321 5.00 10.87 14.92
N GLN A 322 4.66 11.67 15.92
CA GLN A 322 4.00 11.20 17.13
C GLN A 322 2.66 10.54 16.81
N ASP A 323 1.83 11.17 16.01
CA ASP A 323 0.51 10.66 15.69
C ASP A 323 0.57 9.49 14.70
N TYR A 324 1.41 9.59 13.67
CA TYR A 324 1.62 8.54 12.69
C TYR A 324 2.10 7.22 13.34
N LEU A 325 3.18 7.29 14.12
CA LEU A 325 3.75 6.10 14.78
C LEU A 325 2.84 5.56 15.89
N GLY A 326 2.09 6.44 16.57
CA GLY A 326 1.09 6.02 17.54
C GLY A 326 -0.03 5.16 16.94
N THR A 327 -0.41 5.41 15.67
CA THR A 327 -1.37 4.53 14.97
C THR A 327 -0.77 3.19 14.58
N ILE A 328 0.52 3.14 14.23
CA ILE A 328 1.25 1.91 13.87
C ILE A 328 1.37 0.97 15.07
N LYS A 329 1.54 1.51 16.27
CA LYS A 329 1.63 0.69 17.49
C LYS A 329 0.41 -0.22 17.65
N ALA A 330 -0.78 0.32 17.42
CA ALA A 330 -2.01 -0.48 17.44
C ALA A 330 -2.07 -1.52 16.31
N VAL A 331 -1.51 -1.23 15.13
CA VAL A 331 -1.42 -2.22 14.03
C VAL A 331 -0.54 -3.39 14.45
N ASP A 332 0.66 -3.12 14.96
CA ASP A 332 1.60 -4.17 15.38
C ASP A 332 0.98 -5.09 16.45
N GLU A 333 0.35 -4.52 17.49
CA GLU A 333 -0.34 -5.30 18.53
C GLU A 333 -1.42 -6.21 17.93
N ASN A 334 -2.20 -5.70 17.00
CA ASN A 334 -3.29 -6.42 16.39
C ASN A 334 -2.82 -7.50 15.39
N VAL A 335 -1.74 -7.26 14.67
CA VAL A 335 -1.05 -8.30 13.90
C VAL A 335 -0.63 -9.43 14.83
N GLY A 336 -0.08 -9.11 16.00
CA GLY A 336 0.28 -10.11 17.03
C GLY A 336 -0.90 -10.99 17.41
N ARG A 337 -2.07 -10.43 17.65
CA ARG A 337 -3.29 -11.18 18.01
C ARG A 337 -3.69 -12.21 16.94
N VAL A 338 -3.57 -11.84 15.66
CA VAL A 338 -3.88 -12.77 14.56
C VAL A 338 -2.82 -13.87 14.44
N LEU A 339 -1.53 -13.53 14.57
CA LEU A 339 -0.46 -14.53 14.57
C LEU A 339 -0.59 -15.52 15.72
N ASP A 340 -0.89 -15.04 16.94
CA ASP A 340 -1.11 -15.88 18.12
C ASP A 340 -2.31 -16.83 17.92
N TYR A 341 -3.38 -16.35 17.28
CA TYR A 341 -4.52 -17.20 16.95
C TYR A 341 -4.14 -18.31 15.97
N LEU A 342 -3.41 -17.98 14.90
CA LEU A 342 -2.96 -18.97 13.89
C LEU A 342 -2.07 -20.04 14.54
N GLU A 343 -1.16 -19.64 15.41
CA GLU A 343 -0.26 -20.56 16.14
C GLU A 343 -1.04 -21.45 17.11
N ALA A 344 -1.88 -20.87 17.95
CA ALA A 344 -2.67 -21.60 18.95
C ALA A 344 -3.64 -22.62 18.35
N ASN A 345 -4.08 -22.41 17.10
CA ASN A 345 -5.04 -23.28 16.40
C ASN A 345 -4.38 -24.20 15.36
N GLY A 346 -3.05 -24.29 15.33
CA GLY A 346 -2.31 -25.18 14.42
C GLY A 346 -2.49 -24.82 12.92
N LEU A 347 -2.79 -23.55 12.62
CA LEU A 347 -2.97 -23.07 11.24
C LEU A 347 -1.67 -22.51 10.65
N MET A 348 -0.72 -22.13 11.50
CA MET A 348 0.49 -21.39 11.12
C MET A 348 1.30 -22.14 10.06
N GLU A 349 1.54 -23.45 10.23
CA GLU A 349 2.43 -24.23 9.38
C GLU A 349 1.95 -24.38 7.93
N ASN A 350 0.63 -24.33 7.70
CA ASN A 350 0.05 -24.39 6.35
C ASN A 350 -0.56 -23.05 5.92
N THR A 351 0.02 -21.95 6.34
CA THR A 351 -0.47 -20.60 6.00
C THR A 351 0.65 -19.75 5.41
N ILE A 352 0.41 -19.18 4.23
CA ILE A 352 1.22 -18.08 3.70
C ILE A 352 0.77 -16.81 4.41
N ILE A 353 1.70 -16.13 5.07
CA ILE A 353 1.48 -14.87 5.76
C ILE A 353 2.23 -13.79 5.03
N VAL A 354 1.53 -12.73 4.64
CA VAL A 354 2.11 -11.54 3.99
C VAL A 354 1.81 -10.33 4.84
N TYR A 355 2.83 -9.52 5.10
CA TYR A 355 2.67 -8.14 5.57
C TYR A 355 3.20 -7.17 4.53
N THR A 356 2.36 -6.20 4.14
CA THR A 356 2.73 -5.15 3.18
C THR A 356 1.97 -3.85 3.46
N SER A 357 2.28 -2.81 2.71
CA SER A 357 1.48 -1.59 2.56
C SER A 357 1.03 -1.45 1.11
N ASP A 358 -0.03 -0.68 0.87
CA ASP A 358 -0.46 -0.37 -0.50
C ASP A 358 0.54 0.51 -1.24
N GLN A 359 1.36 1.32 -0.56
CA GLN A 359 2.53 2.03 -1.08
C GLN A 359 3.44 2.50 0.08
N GLY A 360 4.55 3.13 -0.27
CA GLY A 360 5.38 3.86 0.69
C GLY A 360 4.76 5.19 1.12
N PHE A 361 5.46 5.90 2.01
CA PHE A 361 4.97 7.16 2.56
C PHE A 361 6.15 8.05 3.02
N TYR A 362 6.09 9.37 2.79
CA TYR A 362 7.12 10.30 3.27
C TYR A 362 6.95 10.56 4.76
N LEU A 363 8.02 10.38 5.50
CA LEU A 363 8.10 10.69 6.93
C LEU A 363 8.95 11.94 7.19
N GLY A 364 8.71 12.99 6.40
CA GLY A 364 9.42 14.24 6.46
C GLY A 364 10.61 14.35 5.52
N GLU A 365 10.97 13.27 4.82
CA GLU A 365 11.99 13.34 3.77
C GLU A 365 11.55 14.34 2.70
N HIS A 366 12.48 15.11 2.18
CA HIS A 366 12.24 16.25 1.27
C HIS A 366 11.33 17.34 1.85
N GLY A 367 11.11 17.37 3.17
CA GLY A 367 10.12 18.23 3.80
C GLY A 367 8.67 17.86 3.51
N TRP A 368 8.42 16.68 3.00
CA TRP A 368 7.12 16.20 2.53
C TRP A 368 6.42 15.25 3.50
N PHE A 369 5.13 15.14 3.30
CA PHE A 369 4.24 14.09 3.77
C PHE A 369 3.45 13.54 2.59
N ASP A 370 2.62 12.49 2.78
CA ASP A 370 1.87 11.81 1.73
C ASP A 370 2.77 10.89 0.85
N LYS A 371 2.44 10.65 -0.40
CA LYS A 371 3.04 9.69 -1.34
C LYS A 371 3.03 10.24 -2.77
N ARG A 372 2.79 9.44 -3.81
CA ARG A 372 2.51 9.76 -5.23
C ARG A 372 3.74 9.82 -6.13
N PHE A 373 4.82 10.47 -5.73
CA PHE A 373 6.06 10.46 -6.52
C PHE A 373 6.69 9.06 -6.59
N VAL A 374 7.54 8.89 -7.61
CA VAL A 374 8.35 7.67 -7.78
C VAL A 374 9.62 7.66 -6.93
N TYR A 375 9.85 8.66 -6.07
CA TYR A 375 10.99 8.64 -5.13
C TYR A 375 10.84 7.50 -4.11
N ASN A 376 11.96 7.05 -3.58
CA ASN A 376 12.04 5.81 -2.80
C ASN A 376 11.03 5.72 -1.65
N GLU A 377 10.82 6.79 -0.93
CA GLU A 377 9.94 6.84 0.25
C GLU A 377 8.47 6.53 -0.11
N SER A 378 8.04 6.96 -1.28
CA SER A 378 6.69 6.74 -1.81
C SER A 378 6.58 5.47 -2.66
N PHE A 379 7.61 5.20 -3.47
CA PHE A 379 7.62 4.09 -4.43
C PHE A 379 7.87 2.73 -3.78
N LYS A 380 8.78 2.66 -2.79
CA LYS A 380 9.05 1.41 -2.06
C LYS A 380 7.94 1.15 -1.06
N THR A 381 7.54 -0.11 -0.99
CA THR A 381 6.58 -0.60 0.00
C THR A 381 7.23 -1.68 0.86
N PRO A 382 6.86 -1.81 2.15
CA PRO A 382 7.29 -2.99 2.90
C PRO A 382 6.69 -4.25 2.27
N LEU A 383 7.48 -5.30 2.23
CA LEU A 383 7.00 -6.64 1.89
C LEU A 383 7.75 -7.67 2.72
N ILE A 384 7.00 -8.38 3.54
CA ILE A 384 7.48 -9.48 4.36
C ILE A 384 6.58 -10.68 4.07
N MET A 385 7.16 -11.81 3.71
CA MET A 385 6.41 -13.02 3.38
C MET A 385 6.97 -14.22 4.14
N ALA A 386 6.10 -14.98 4.77
CA ALA A 386 6.44 -16.23 5.43
C ALA A 386 5.51 -17.36 4.94
N TRP A 387 6.09 -18.50 4.65
CA TRP A 387 5.38 -19.76 4.47
C TRP A 387 6.11 -20.82 5.28
N PRO A 388 5.74 -20.99 6.56
CA PRO A 388 6.47 -21.86 7.47
C PRO A 388 6.67 -23.26 6.90
N GLY A 389 7.91 -23.76 7.00
CA GLY A 389 8.30 -25.05 6.43
C GLY A 389 8.55 -25.06 4.91
N LYS A 390 8.33 -23.94 4.21
CA LYS A 390 8.57 -23.80 2.75
C LYS A 390 9.52 -22.67 2.42
N THR A 391 9.49 -21.55 3.15
CA THR A 391 10.41 -20.42 2.98
C THR A 391 11.64 -20.57 3.88
N GLU A 392 12.79 -20.04 3.43
CA GLU A 392 13.93 -19.82 4.32
C GLU A 392 13.55 -18.79 5.40
N THR A 393 14.10 -18.98 6.60
CA THR A 393 13.73 -18.16 7.76
C THR A 393 14.75 -17.04 8.01
N GLY A 394 14.27 -15.82 8.26
CA GLY A 394 15.10 -14.67 8.63
C GLY A 394 15.99 -14.15 7.49
N VAL A 395 15.60 -14.38 6.24
CA VAL A 395 16.35 -13.96 5.04
C VAL A 395 15.97 -12.55 4.64
N LYS A 396 16.95 -11.76 4.20
CA LYS A 396 16.73 -10.49 3.49
C LYS A 396 17.01 -10.68 2.01
N SER A 397 16.06 -10.32 1.15
CA SER A 397 16.19 -10.38 -0.31
C SER A 397 16.21 -8.97 -0.90
N ASP A 398 17.17 -8.68 -1.79
CA ASP A 398 17.25 -7.43 -2.55
C ASP A 398 16.66 -7.57 -3.97
N ALA A 399 15.98 -8.68 -4.26
CA ALA A 399 15.28 -8.90 -5.52
C ALA A 399 14.29 -7.78 -5.79
N MET A 400 14.26 -7.29 -7.02
CA MET A 400 13.29 -6.29 -7.46
C MET A 400 11.93 -6.94 -7.66
N VAL A 401 10.99 -6.66 -6.76
CA VAL A 401 9.63 -7.20 -6.77
C VAL A 401 8.60 -6.07 -6.73
N GLN A 402 7.41 -6.31 -7.25
CA GLN A 402 6.33 -5.31 -7.25
C GLN A 402 5.02 -5.88 -6.70
N ASN A 403 4.13 -5.01 -6.24
CA ASN A 403 2.75 -5.38 -5.86
C ASN A 403 1.99 -6.09 -7.01
N LEU A 404 2.45 -5.97 -8.22
CA LEU A 404 1.97 -6.65 -9.43
C LEU A 404 2.11 -8.19 -9.35
N ASP A 405 3.05 -8.67 -8.54
CA ASP A 405 3.47 -10.08 -8.46
C ASP A 405 2.61 -10.93 -7.50
N PHE A 406 1.81 -10.27 -6.66
CA PHE A 406 1.11 -10.97 -5.58
C PHE A 406 0.03 -11.93 -6.09
N ALA A 407 -0.76 -11.51 -7.07
CA ALA A 407 -1.85 -12.33 -7.62
C ALA A 407 -1.33 -13.68 -8.14
N GLN A 408 -0.32 -13.66 -9.00
CA GLN A 408 0.30 -14.87 -9.59
C GLN A 408 0.95 -15.75 -8.51
N THR A 409 1.57 -15.12 -7.49
CA THR A 409 2.18 -15.84 -6.37
C THR A 409 1.15 -16.67 -5.60
N PHE A 410 0.01 -16.07 -5.28
CA PHE A 410 -1.05 -16.77 -4.53
C PHE A 410 -1.74 -17.84 -5.36
N LEU A 411 -1.96 -17.59 -6.65
CA LEU A 411 -2.54 -18.58 -7.56
C LEU A 411 -1.60 -19.78 -7.75
N GLU A 412 -0.29 -19.54 -7.96
CA GLU A 412 0.68 -20.64 -8.06
C GLU A 412 0.77 -21.44 -6.76
N ALA A 413 0.82 -20.77 -5.60
CA ALA A 413 0.82 -21.44 -4.30
C ALA A 413 -0.41 -22.33 -4.08
N ALA A 414 -1.55 -21.91 -4.61
CA ALA A 414 -2.82 -22.67 -4.57
C ALA A 414 -2.89 -23.78 -5.62
N GLY A 415 -1.94 -23.89 -6.54
CA GLY A 415 -1.96 -24.80 -7.67
C GLY A 415 -3.03 -24.45 -8.70
N VAL A 416 -3.32 -23.17 -8.86
CA VAL A 416 -4.30 -22.60 -9.79
C VAL A 416 -3.57 -21.82 -10.88
N GLU A 417 -3.94 -22.03 -12.13
CA GLU A 417 -3.34 -21.33 -13.27
C GLU A 417 -3.75 -19.84 -13.25
N ALA A 418 -2.77 -18.95 -13.35
CA ALA A 418 -3.02 -17.54 -13.47
C ALA A 418 -3.48 -17.17 -14.89
N PRO A 419 -4.48 -16.27 -15.05
CA PRO A 419 -4.85 -15.73 -16.35
C PRO A 419 -3.65 -15.14 -17.11
N SER A 420 -3.57 -15.39 -18.41
CA SER A 420 -2.46 -14.97 -19.25
C SER A 420 -2.32 -13.44 -19.41
N ASP A 421 -3.34 -12.69 -19.07
CA ASP A 421 -3.36 -11.22 -19.09
C ASP A 421 -2.90 -10.57 -17.79
N MET A 422 -2.56 -11.37 -16.76
CA MET A 422 -1.82 -10.89 -15.59
C MET A 422 -0.37 -10.60 -15.97
N GLN A 423 0.19 -9.50 -15.49
CA GLN A 423 1.45 -8.93 -15.95
C GLN A 423 2.62 -9.11 -14.96
N GLY A 424 2.35 -9.60 -13.76
CA GLY A 424 3.35 -9.88 -12.74
C GLY A 424 4.04 -11.23 -12.92
N GLU A 425 4.95 -11.53 -12.01
CA GLU A 425 5.70 -12.79 -11.93
C GLU A 425 5.52 -13.40 -10.55
N SER A 426 5.43 -14.72 -10.46
CA SER A 426 5.27 -15.38 -9.16
C SER A 426 6.53 -15.30 -8.32
N LEU A 427 6.38 -14.95 -7.05
CA LEU A 427 7.47 -14.91 -6.05
C LEU A 427 7.80 -16.29 -5.47
N ILE A 428 7.12 -17.35 -5.87
CA ILE A 428 7.34 -18.71 -5.35
C ILE A 428 8.80 -19.18 -5.49
N PRO A 429 9.51 -18.91 -6.60
CA PRO A 429 10.95 -19.23 -6.69
C PRO A 429 11.77 -18.55 -5.59
N LEU A 430 11.53 -17.25 -5.33
CA LEU A 430 12.22 -16.52 -4.26
C LEU A 430 11.87 -17.07 -2.88
N LEU A 431 10.61 -17.42 -2.65
CA LEU A 431 10.17 -18.02 -1.38
C LEU A 431 10.80 -19.39 -1.12
N LYS A 432 11.18 -20.12 -2.17
CA LYS A 432 11.86 -21.42 -2.10
C LYS A 432 13.41 -21.32 -2.11
N GLY A 433 13.97 -20.10 -2.09
CA GLY A 433 15.42 -19.90 -2.17
C GLY A 433 16.03 -20.11 -3.58
N GLU A 434 15.20 -20.25 -4.61
CA GLU A 434 15.61 -20.44 -6.01
C GLU A 434 15.90 -19.09 -6.69
N THR A 435 16.79 -18.30 -6.09
CA THR A 435 17.05 -16.90 -6.48
C THR A 435 17.64 -16.75 -7.89
N ASP A 436 18.30 -17.77 -8.42
CA ASP A 436 18.84 -17.86 -9.77
C ASP A 436 17.75 -17.87 -10.86
N LYS A 437 16.52 -18.22 -10.49
CA LYS A 437 15.37 -18.18 -11.39
C LYS A 437 14.73 -16.78 -11.51
N TRP A 438 15.12 -15.84 -10.64
CA TRP A 438 14.60 -14.48 -10.66
C TRP A 438 15.52 -13.56 -11.44
N THR A 439 15.07 -13.08 -12.59
CA THR A 439 15.89 -12.33 -13.55
C THR A 439 15.49 -10.87 -13.73
N ARG A 440 14.46 -10.39 -12.99
CA ARG A 440 14.00 -9.00 -13.11
C ARG A 440 15.07 -8.04 -12.59
N ASP A 441 15.53 -7.14 -13.45
CA ASP A 441 16.55 -6.12 -13.20
C ASP A 441 16.02 -4.68 -13.32
N ALA A 442 14.77 -4.53 -13.79
CA ALA A 442 14.08 -3.26 -13.90
C ALA A 442 12.58 -3.40 -13.62
N VAL A 443 11.98 -2.33 -13.14
CA VAL A 443 10.53 -2.23 -12.91
C VAL A 443 9.97 -0.97 -13.54
N TYR A 444 8.68 -1.03 -13.91
CA TYR A 444 7.93 0.06 -14.49
C TYR A 444 6.99 0.69 -13.47
N TYR A 445 6.87 2.01 -13.50
CA TYR A 445 6.00 2.81 -12.65
C TYR A 445 5.23 3.85 -13.46
N HIS A 446 3.95 4.13 -13.13
CA HIS A 446 3.18 5.20 -13.75
C HIS A 446 2.15 5.79 -12.81
N TYR A 447 2.19 7.11 -12.60
CA TYR A 447 1.25 7.91 -11.81
C TYR A 447 0.41 8.81 -12.71
N TYR A 448 -0.92 8.82 -12.51
CA TYR A 448 -1.89 9.45 -13.41
C TYR A 448 -2.70 10.58 -12.78
N GLU A 449 -2.85 10.63 -11.44
CA GLU A 449 -3.80 11.50 -10.73
C GLU A 449 -3.31 12.95 -10.64
N TYR A 450 -3.35 13.67 -11.77
CA TYR A 450 -3.04 15.11 -11.87
C TYR A 450 -3.88 15.72 -12.98
N PRO A 451 -4.39 16.97 -12.77
CA PRO A 451 -4.27 17.84 -11.58
C PRO A 451 -5.23 17.40 -10.45
N SER A 452 -4.70 17.17 -9.25
CA SER A 452 -5.47 16.68 -8.10
C SER A 452 -4.84 17.10 -6.77
N VAL A 453 -5.28 16.50 -5.66
CA VAL A 453 -4.71 16.69 -4.33
C VAL A 453 -3.19 16.55 -4.36
N HIS A 454 -2.48 17.49 -3.73
CA HIS A 454 -1.01 17.58 -3.66
C HIS A 454 -0.28 17.95 -4.95
N MET A 455 -0.97 18.16 -6.06
CA MET A 455 -0.43 18.66 -7.34
C MET A 455 0.82 17.94 -7.85
N VAL A 456 0.96 16.66 -7.54
CA VAL A 456 2.04 15.82 -8.08
C VAL A 456 1.81 15.56 -9.55
N LYS A 457 2.77 15.95 -10.39
CA LYS A 457 2.68 15.85 -11.84
C LYS A 457 2.54 14.42 -12.34
N ARG A 458 1.82 14.19 -13.44
CA ARG A 458 1.78 12.88 -14.12
C ARG A 458 3.18 12.47 -14.53
N HIS A 459 3.57 11.25 -14.25
CA HIS A 459 4.89 10.76 -14.62
C HIS A 459 4.93 9.24 -14.72
N TYR A 460 5.84 8.76 -15.57
CA TYR A 460 6.19 7.36 -15.65
C TYR A 460 7.71 7.19 -15.56
N ALA A 461 8.15 6.01 -15.18
CA ALA A 461 9.55 5.77 -14.91
C ALA A 461 9.96 4.32 -15.15
N ILE A 462 11.26 4.14 -15.46
CA ILE A 462 11.98 2.90 -15.25
C ILE A 462 12.87 3.03 -14.01
N ILE A 463 12.87 2.02 -13.19
CA ILE A 463 13.73 1.92 -12.02
C ILE A 463 14.56 0.64 -12.13
N THR A 464 15.88 0.78 -12.08
CA THR A 464 16.86 -0.31 -11.93
C THR A 464 17.45 -0.30 -10.53
N LYS A 465 18.36 -1.22 -10.21
CA LYS A 465 19.08 -1.17 -8.92
C LYS A 465 19.86 0.13 -8.75
N ASP A 466 20.45 0.63 -9.84
CA ASP A 466 21.43 1.70 -9.83
C ASP A 466 20.89 3.06 -10.25
N TYR A 467 19.88 3.08 -11.10
CA TYR A 467 19.35 4.30 -11.72
C TYR A 467 17.84 4.34 -11.71
N LYS A 468 17.32 5.57 -11.81
CA LYS A 468 15.91 5.86 -12.02
C LYS A 468 15.80 6.92 -13.12
N LEU A 469 15.05 6.63 -14.19
CA LEU A 469 14.75 7.59 -15.25
C LEU A 469 13.25 7.88 -15.21
N VAL A 470 12.89 9.15 -15.02
CA VAL A 470 11.51 9.62 -14.84
C VAL A 470 11.16 10.62 -15.94
N HIS A 471 9.99 10.48 -16.52
CA HIS A 471 9.39 11.46 -17.41
C HIS A 471 8.14 12.08 -16.78
N TYR A 472 8.19 13.36 -16.49
CA TYR A 472 7.02 14.17 -16.13
C TYR A 472 6.41 14.77 -17.38
N TYR A 473 5.10 14.64 -17.55
CA TYR A 473 4.41 15.01 -18.79
C TYR A 473 3.07 15.71 -18.54
N PHE A 474 2.50 16.31 -19.55
CA PHE A 474 1.26 17.08 -19.65
C PHE A 474 1.51 18.59 -19.53
N ASP A 475 1.49 19.23 -18.35
CA ASP A 475 1.77 20.68 -18.18
C ASP A 475 3.25 20.99 -17.96
N VAL A 476 4.05 19.97 -17.81
CA VAL A 476 5.51 19.97 -17.84
C VAL A 476 5.97 18.91 -18.84
N ASP A 477 7.15 19.09 -19.42
CA ASP A 477 7.86 18.07 -20.20
C ASP A 477 9.30 18.04 -19.67
N GLU A 478 9.50 17.25 -18.62
CA GLU A 478 10.75 17.22 -17.87
C GLU A 478 11.21 15.78 -17.66
N TRP A 479 12.51 15.58 -17.79
CA TRP A 479 13.16 14.31 -17.47
C TRP A 479 14.03 14.44 -16.24
N GLU A 480 13.99 13.44 -15.38
CA GLU A 480 14.92 13.26 -14.26
C GLU A 480 15.66 11.94 -14.40
N LEU A 481 16.98 12.00 -14.30
CA LEU A 481 17.85 10.84 -14.13
C LEU A 481 18.51 10.91 -12.76
N ILE A 482 18.34 9.86 -11.97
CA ILE A 482 18.87 9.77 -10.62
C ILE A 482 19.88 8.62 -10.54
N ASP A 483 21.11 8.92 -10.11
CA ASP A 483 22.13 7.91 -9.76
C ASP A 483 21.91 7.49 -8.30
N ARG A 484 21.19 6.38 -8.10
CA ARG A 484 20.75 5.90 -6.78
C ARG A 484 21.91 5.43 -5.89
N LYS A 485 23.10 5.17 -6.47
CA LYS A 485 24.31 4.82 -5.71
C LYS A 485 25.02 6.04 -5.17
N LYS A 486 25.14 7.10 -5.99
CA LYS A 486 25.83 8.33 -5.61
C LYS A 486 24.90 9.26 -4.82
N ASP A 487 23.61 9.21 -5.10
CA ASP A 487 22.57 10.04 -4.49
C ASP A 487 21.42 9.16 -3.94
N PRO A 488 21.62 8.51 -2.80
CA PRO A 488 20.61 7.64 -2.18
C PRO A 488 19.38 8.41 -1.67
N TYR A 489 19.46 9.74 -1.52
CA TYR A 489 18.37 10.62 -1.13
C TYR A 489 17.63 11.23 -2.31
N GLU A 490 18.03 10.93 -3.55
CA GLU A 490 17.36 11.37 -4.77
C GLU A 490 17.17 12.90 -4.89
N LEU A 491 18.22 13.66 -4.51
CA LEU A 491 18.21 15.14 -4.47
C LEU A 491 18.68 15.79 -5.77
N LYS A 492 19.39 15.03 -6.63
CA LYS A 492 20.07 15.59 -7.80
C LYS A 492 19.62 14.92 -9.09
N ASN A 493 19.04 15.71 -9.98
CA ASN A 493 18.80 15.32 -11.36
C ASN A 493 20.11 15.45 -12.17
N VAL A 494 20.59 14.34 -12.74
CA VAL A 494 21.78 14.28 -13.62
C VAL A 494 21.40 14.06 -15.09
N TYR A 495 20.13 14.24 -15.45
CA TYR A 495 19.69 14.15 -16.84
C TYR A 495 20.36 15.22 -17.70
N GLY A 496 20.93 14.81 -18.86
CA GLY A 496 21.66 15.70 -19.74
C GLY A 496 23.12 15.95 -19.34
N ASP A 497 23.59 15.41 -18.21
CA ASP A 497 25.02 15.43 -17.87
C ASP A 497 25.79 14.47 -18.80
N PRO A 498 26.84 14.96 -19.50
CA PRO A 498 27.62 14.13 -20.43
C PRO A 498 28.22 12.86 -19.82
N GLU A 499 28.52 12.84 -18.53
CA GLU A 499 29.02 11.64 -17.85
C GLU A 499 27.99 10.49 -17.83
N TYR A 500 26.72 10.78 -17.97
CA TYR A 500 25.62 9.81 -17.95
C TYR A 500 25.01 9.55 -19.34
N ALA A 501 25.58 10.07 -20.43
CA ALA A 501 24.97 10.02 -21.76
C ALA A 501 24.65 8.59 -22.23
N ASP A 502 25.58 7.64 -22.08
CA ASP A 502 25.38 6.24 -22.45
C ASP A 502 24.33 5.55 -21.57
N ILE A 503 24.36 5.81 -20.26
CA ILE A 503 23.38 5.29 -19.29
C ILE A 503 21.99 5.82 -19.62
N GLN A 504 21.87 7.12 -19.89
CA GLN A 504 20.63 7.76 -20.27
C GLN A 504 20.04 7.13 -21.53
N ALA A 505 20.84 6.93 -22.58
CA ALA A 505 20.41 6.32 -23.83
C ALA A 505 19.92 4.87 -23.63
N ASP A 506 20.62 4.09 -22.82
CA ASP A 506 20.23 2.71 -22.50
C ASP A 506 18.94 2.65 -21.69
N LEU A 507 18.78 3.52 -20.68
CA LEU A 507 17.56 3.59 -19.87
C LEU A 507 16.33 4.04 -20.68
N HIS A 508 16.47 4.94 -21.63
CA HIS A 508 15.39 5.28 -22.56
C HIS A 508 14.94 4.07 -23.38
N LYS A 509 15.90 3.31 -23.94
CA LYS A 509 15.59 2.09 -24.69
C LYS A 509 14.89 1.04 -23.83
N GLN A 510 15.37 0.84 -22.60
CA GLN A 510 14.75 -0.10 -21.67
C GLN A 510 13.33 0.37 -21.26
N LEU A 511 13.12 1.67 -21.00
CA LEU A 511 11.83 2.25 -20.65
C LEU A 511 10.82 2.06 -21.79
N ASP A 512 11.22 2.30 -23.04
CA ASP A 512 10.38 2.05 -24.21
C ASP A 512 9.98 0.58 -24.32
N GLY A 513 10.93 -0.33 -24.09
CA GLY A 513 10.68 -1.77 -24.05
C GLY A 513 9.70 -2.19 -22.93
N LEU A 514 9.79 -1.58 -21.74
CA LEU A 514 8.84 -1.85 -20.65
C LEU A 514 7.44 -1.30 -20.98
N ARG A 515 7.35 -0.11 -21.58
CA ARG A 515 6.07 0.46 -22.01
C ARG A 515 5.40 -0.42 -23.08
N GLU A 516 6.16 -0.92 -24.04
CA GLU A 516 5.66 -1.88 -25.03
C GLU A 516 5.22 -3.19 -24.35
N LYS A 517 6.08 -3.78 -23.49
CA LYS A 517 5.79 -5.03 -22.74
C LYS A 517 4.47 -4.95 -21.98
N TYR A 518 4.23 -3.82 -21.31
CA TYR A 518 3.06 -3.65 -20.46
C TYR A 518 1.87 -2.98 -21.17
N GLY A 519 2.01 -2.66 -22.46
CA GLY A 519 0.94 -2.08 -23.27
C GLY A 519 0.58 -0.63 -22.89
N ASP A 520 1.56 0.13 -22.38
CA ASP A 520 1.36 1.55 -22.05
C ASP A 520 1.85 2.47 -23.19
N ASN A 521 1.07 3.50 -23.48
CA ASN A 521 1.41 4.49 -24.51
C ASN A 521 0.77 5.84 -24.25
N SER A 522 1.18 6.85 -25.02
CA SER A 522 0.68 8.21 -24.86
C SER A 522 -0.82 8.36 -25.13
N GLN A 523 -1.41 7.54 -26.02
CA GLN A 523 -2.85 7.58 -26.32
C GLN A 523 -3.69 7.14 -25.12
N ILE A 524 -3.25 6.07 -24.43
CA ILE A 524 -3.91 5.59 -23.21
C ILE A 524 -3.79 6.65 -22.12
N SER A 525 -2.62 7.23 -21.94
CA SER A 525 -2.39 8.29 -20.95
C SER A 525 -3.26 9.52 -21.22
N GLN A 526 -3.40 9.91 -22.50
CA GLN A 526 -4.25 11.03 -22.92
C GLN A 526 -5.73 10.75 -22.66
N ARG A 527 -6.21 9.54 -23.00
CA ARG A 527 -7.61 9.15 -22.73
C ARG A 527 -7.96 9.31 -21.24
N TYR A 528 -7.15 8.77 -20.33
CA TYR A 528 -7.40 8.90 -18.89
C TYR A 528 -7.30 10.36 -18.40
N LEU A 529 -6.49 11.18 -19.02
CA LEU A 529 -6.44 12.60 -18.72
C LEU A 529 -7.74 13.28 -19.13
N ASP A 530 -8.22 13.03 -20.36
CA ASP A 530 -9.43 13.62 -20.89
C ASP A 530 -10.65 13.23 -20.05
N GLU A 531 -10.82 11.94 -19.74
CA GLU A 531 -11.88 11.44 -18.87
C GLU A 531 -11.87 12.13 -17.48
N TYR A 532 -10.69 12.33 -16.92
CA TYR A 532 -10.54 12.99 -15.63
C TYR A 532 -10.84 14.50 -15.68
N LEU A 533 -10.38 15.20 -16.70
CA LEU A 533 -10.66 16.62 -16.89
C LEU A 533 -12.16 16.86 -17.16
N ASP A 534 -12.81 16.00 -17.94
CA ASP A 534 -14.26 16.05 -18.15
C ASP A 534 -15.02 15.89 -16.82
N TYR A 535 -14.62 14.90 -16.01
CA TYR A 535 -15.20 14.71 -14.67
C TYR A 535 -15.05 15.95 -13.78
N LEU A 536 -13.87 16.56 -13.74
CA LEU A 536 -13.63 17.78 -12.96
C LEU A 536 -14.50 18.94 -13.43
N GLN A 537 -14.66 19.11 -14.73
CA GLN A 537 -15.47 20.16 -15.33
C GLN A 537 -16.97 19.97 -15.07
N GLU A 538 -17.48 18.77 -15.30
CA GLU A 538 -18.90 18.44 -15.10
C GLU A 538 -19.35 18.56 -13.65
N ASN A 539 -18.50 18.20 -12.71
CA ASN A 539 -18.82 18.20 -11.29
C ASN A 539 -18.42 19.48 -10.57
N ASN A 540 -17.81 20.45 -11.28
CA ASN A 540 -17.27 21.69 -10.69
C ASN A 540 -16.45 21.40 -9.40
N SER A 541 -15.76 20.26 -9.35
CA SER A 541 -15.12 19.73 -8.14
C SER A 541 -13.82 20.44 -7.78
N TYR A 542 -13.38 21.38 -8.62
CA TYR A 542 -12.19 22.21 -8.43
C TYR A 542 -12.51 23.63 -7.95
N ALA A 543 -13.78 24.06 -7.99
CA ALA A 543 -14.17 25.42 -7.63
C ALA A 543 -13.85 25.75 -6.17
N GLY A 544 -13.10 26.84 -5.96
CA GLY A 544 -12.68 27.30 -4.64
C GLY A 544 -11.47 26.56 -4.04
N GLY A 545 -10.79 25.69 -4.80
CA GLY A 545 -9.52 25.09 -4.42
C GLY A 545 -8.31 25.98 -4.78
N LYS A 546 -7.13 25.68 -4.23
CA LYS A 546 -5.85 26.38 -4.57
C LYS A 546 -5.51 26.35 -6.07
N ASN A 547 -6.07 25.40 -6.82
CA ASN A 547 -5.70 25.11 -8.20
C ASN A 547 -6.71 25.63 -9.23
N THR A 548 -7.70 26.43 -8.81
CA THR A 548 -8.75 26.96 -9.71
C THR A 548 -8.16 27.68 -10.91
N GLU A 549 -7.17 28.55 -10.72
CA GLU A 549 -6.55 29.30 -11.82
C GLU A 549 -5.83 28.40 -12.85
N LEU A 550 -5.16 27.35 -12.40
CA LEU A 550 -4.50 26.39 -13.30
C LEU A 550 -5.54 25.61 -14.11
N LEU A 551 -6.58 25.13 -13.44
CA LEU A 551 -7.64 24.36 -14.09
C LEU A 551 -8.44 25.23 -15.07
N ASP A 552 -8.71 26.50 -14.74
CA ASP A 552 -9.33 27.44 -15.66
C ASP A 552 -8.50 27.62 -16.93
N LYS A 553 -7.18 27.77 -16.80
CA LYS A 553 -6.26 27.84 -17.98
C LYS A 553 -6.28 26.57 -18.82
N ILE A 554 -6.30 25.39 -18.17
CA ILE A 554 -6.39 24.11 -18.87
C ILE A 554 -7.72 24.01 -19.66
N PHE A 555 -8.84 24.37 -19.03
CA PHE A 555 -10.15 24.31 -19.67
C PHE A 555 -10.34 25.36 -20.77
N GLU A 556 -9.78 26.56 -20.63
CA GLU A 556 -9.74 27.56 -21.69
C GLU A 556 -8.95 27.06 -22.90
N GLY A 557 -7.78 26.44 -22.66
CA GLY A 557 -6.98 25.84 -23.74
C GLY A 557 -7.72 24.69 -24.46
N ARG A 558 -8.47 23.86 -23.75
CA ARG A 558 -9.30 22.79 -24.36
C ARG A 558 -10.45 23.34 -25.21
N LYS A 559 -11.09 24.45 -24.81
CA LYS A 559 -12.15 25.09 -25.60
C LYS A 559 -11.61 25.58 -26.93
N LEU A 560 -10.45 26.24 -26.93
CA LEU A 560 -9.81 26.77 -28.15
C LEU A 560 -9.41 25.64 -29.11
N SER A 561 -8.93 24.49 -28.59
CA SER A 561 -8.57 23.35 -29.44
C SER A 561 -9.75 22.57 -30.00
N ASN A 562 -10.95 22.73 -29.45
CA ASN A 562 -12.18 22.11 -29.96
C ASN A 562 -12.93 23.00 -30.98
N GLU A 563 -12.55 24.27 -31.09
CA GLU A 563 -13.12 25.22 -32.04
C GLU A 563 -12.31 25.33 -33.37
N GLU A 564 -11.10 24.74 -33.41
CA GLU A 564 -10.28 24.56 -34.61
C GLU A 564 -10.56 23.21 -35.28
#